data_8ab7560ae9ad9c932e091a6c07c381ee
#
_entry.id   8ab7560ae9ad9c932e091a6c07c381ee
#
_cell.length_a   1.000
_cell.length_b   1.000
_cell.length_c   1.000
_cell.angle_alpha   90.00
_cell.angle_beta   90.00
_cell.angle_gamma   90.00
#
_symmetry.space_group_name_H-M   'P 1'
#
loop_
_entity.id
_entity.type
_entity.pdbx_description
1 polymer ?
#
loop_
_entity_poly.entity_id
_entity_poly.type
_entity_poly.pdbx_seq_one_letter_code
_entity_poly.pdbx_strand_id
1 'polypeptide(L)'
;MTYGEKLVKVEPGGIEPVAPADKHGRPRQLFWTWTSPNLEFATIFLGVLAVSAFGLSFWQAAAALTLGNLLGAIAHGVLSARGPVHGVPQMVLGRAAFGYWGNVLPATLMSVMAGAGWFAVNSVSGAFALNSLTGLPVLLCLILVVGLQILIAFFGHNLVQAFERYAFPVLAVVFTITAVVIFAKAQPTQSTGGNLGGFLLAASAAFGYTAGWNPYAADYTRYLPANTSRRAVGWSAGSGLFLATTVLMLVGAASVTIGGSTSNNPTTVFTSHLPGWLAALTLLCIALGAVAANVLNVYSAALAFLTLGVKLPLAWRRAVVAAGFGVVGFILAWLGLSDAGHAYESFLLVIAYWVGPWLGVTLVDMHIRRGQQQLPLSDTSYRNWAGPVAMLAGMIVSIGLFANQSRYVGPVPEAVPWIGDITFLVGFAIAAVIYAVWPKPAMPSGHGKPGTDATPAAQQAQETT
;
A
#
# COMPACT_ATOMS: atom_id res chain seq x y z
N MET A 1 15.85 -7.44 27.77
CA MET A 1 15.64 -6.74 26.50
C MET A 1 14.18 -6.91 26.08
N THR A 2 13.47 -5.83 25.93
CA THR A 2 12.10 -5.79 25.39
C THR A 2 12.07 -6.18 23.90
N TYR A 3 10.89 -6.48 23.35
CA TYR A 3 10.76 -6.80 21.92
C TYR A 3 11.34 -5.69 21.02
N GLY A 4 11.14 -4.43 21.37
CA GLY A 4 11.62 -3.27 20.59
C GLY A 4 13.15 -3.11 20.50
N GLU A 5 13.91 -3.83 21.32
CA GLU A 5 15.39 -3.79 21.34
C GLU A 5 16.06 -4.87 20.49
N LYS A 6 15.28 -5.85 19.98
CA LYS A 6 15.80 -6.98 19.20
C LYS A 6 15.44 -6.87 17.72
N LEU A 7 16.45 -6.75 16.84
CA LEU A 7 16.27 -6.66 15.39
C LEU A 7 15.73 -7.96 14.79
N VAL A 8 16.24 -9.09 15.24
CA VAL A 8 15.87 -10.42 14.71
C VAL A 8 15.13 -11.20 15.79
N LYS A 9 13.86 -10.90 15.97
CA LYS A 9 12.96 -11.68 16.82
C LYS A 9 11.58 -11.70 16.18
N VAL A 10 11.02 -12.89 16.05
CA VAL A 10 9.63 -13.05 15.58
C VAL A 10 8.73 -12.26 16.54
N GLU A 11 7.95 -11.35 15.98
CA GLU A 11 7.03 -10.50 16.74
C GLU A 11 6.05 -11.36 17.52
N PRO A 12 5.92 -11.17 18.85
CA PRO A 12 5.11 -12.05 19.70
C PRO A 12 3.60 -11.86 19.52
N GLY A 13 3.18 -10.71 18.97
CA GLY A 13 1.78 -10.38 18.70
C GLY A 13 1.38 -10.53 17.23
N GLY A 14 0.09 -10.46 16.95
CA GLY A 14 -0.48 -10.40 15.62
C GLY A 14 -1.35 -9.15 15.47
N ILE A 15 -2.66 -9.35 15.56
CA ILE A 15 -3.67 -8.29 15.47
C ILE A 15 -4.08 -7.71 16.83
N GLU A 16 -3.55 -8.22 17.90
CA GLU A 16 -3.81 -7.78 19.28
C GLU A 16 -3.23 -6.37 19.51
N PRO A 17 -3.78 -5.59 20.47
CA PRO A 17 -3.23 -4.29 20.83
C PRO A 17 -1.78 -4.41 21.29
N VAL A 18 -0.92 -3.54 20.80
CA VAL A 18 0.48 -3.45 21.25
C VAL A 18 0.51 -3.04 22.72
N ALA A 19 1.19 -3.83 23.56
CA ALA A 19 1.32 -3.52 24.97
C ALA A 19 2.04 -2.18 25.18
N PRO A 20 1.68 -1.38 26.21
CA PRO A 20 2.32 -0.09 26.48
C PRO A 20 3.85 -0.16 26.59
N ALA A 21 4.37 -1.26 27.15
CA ALA A 21 5.80 -1.48 27.30
C ALA A 21 6.54 -1.75 25.98
N ASP A 22 5.82 -2.20 24.96
CA ASP A 22 6.37 -2.48 23.63
C ASP A 22 6.22 -1.30 22.66
N LYS A 23 5.52 -0.22 23.07
CA LYS A 23 5.39 0.98 22.26
C LYS A 23 6.70 1.77 22.23
N HIS A 24 7.14 2.12 21.04
CA HIS A 24 8.42 2.79 20.81
C HIS A 24 8.41 3.61 19.52
N GLY A 25 9.48 4.38 19.28
CA GLY A 25 9.65 5.13 18.04
C GLY A 25 9.20 6.58 18.13
N ARG A 26 9.37 7.31 17.01
CA ARG A 26 9.07 8.73 16.87
C ARG A 26 8.36 8.98 15.53
N PRO A 27 7.45 9.99 15.43
CA PRO A 27 6.70 10.28 14.20
C PRO A 27 7.58 10.44 12.96
N ARG A 28 8.73 11.10 13.09
CA ARG A 28 9.67 11.33 11.97
C ARG A 28 10.14 10.04 11.28
N GLN A 29 10.08 8.90 11.98
CA GLN A 29 10.45 7.61 11.43
C GLN A 29 9.49 7.18 10.32
N LEU A 30 8.23 7.59 10.40
CA LEU A 30 7.22 7.30 9.40
C LEU A 30 7.53 7.93 8.05
N PHE A 31 8.30 9.03 8.02
CA PHE A 31 8.70 9.64 6.76
C PHE A 31 9.50 8.64 5.91
N TRP A 32 10.56 8.04 6.44
CA TRP A 32 11.33 7.06 5.67
C TRP A 32 10.61 5.71 5.53
N THR A 33 9.79 5.30 6.52
CA THR A 33 8.98 4.08 6.41
C THR A 33 8.08 4.11 5.18
N TRP A 34 7.52 5.27 4.84
CA TRP A 34 6.65 5.45 3.68
C TRP A 34 7.36 6.00 2.43
N THR A 35 8.56 6.54 2.58
CA THR A 35 9.37 6.95 1.42
C THR A 35 10.09 5.75 0.81
N SER A 36 10.77 4.95 1.63
CA SER A 36 11.65 3.87 1.18
C SER A 36 10.98 2.86 0.25
N PRO A 37 9.81 2.26 0.57
CA PRO A 37 9.17 1.26 -0.28
C PRO A 37 8.59 1.82 -1.59
N ASN A 38 8.53 3.14 -1.71
CA ASN A 38 8.10 3.83 -2.93
C ASN A 38 9.28 4.32 -3.79
N LEU A 39 10.52 4.18 -3.30
CA LEU A 39 11.73 4.39 -4.09
C LEU A 39 12.05 3.12 -4.89
N GLU A 40 11.20 2.84 -5.88
CA GLU A 40 11.26 1.61 -6.67
C GLU A 40 10.71 1.84 -8.08
N PHE A 41 10.86 0.85 -8.96
CA PHE A 41 10.57 1.03 -10.38
C PHE A 41 9.07 1.11 -10.72
N ALA A 42 8.18 0.42 -10.00
CA ALA A 42 6.75 0.51 -10.28
C ALA A 42 6.26 1.96 -10.12
N THR A 43 6.82 2.73 -9.16
CA THR A 43 6.54 4.17 -9.03
C THR A 43 6.96 4.93 -10.28
N ILE A 44 8.18 4.72 -10.76
CA ILE A 44 8.71 5.34 -12.00
C ILE A 44 7.85 4.93 -13.20
N PHE A 45 7.50 3.66 -13.29
CA PHE A 45 6.80 3.09 -14.43
C PHE A 45 5.39 3.66 -14.61
N LEU A 46 4.67 4.01 -13.55
CA LEU A 46 3.40 4.71 -13.69
C LEU A 46 3.58 6.08 -14.35
N GLY A 47 4.66 6.79 -14.04
CA GLY A 47 5.01 8.03 -14.73
C GLY A 47 5.29 7.81 -16.22
N VAL A 48 5.99 6.73 -16.56
CA VAL A 48 6.20 6.33 -17.98
C VAL A 48 4.86 6.07 -18.65
N LEU A 49 3.95 5.30 -18.05
CA LEU A 49 2.64 4.98 -18.62
C LEU A 49 1.77 6.22 -18.81
N ALA A 50 1.84 7.20 -17.92
CA ALA A 50 1.06 8.43 -18.03
C ALA A 50 1.35 9.19 -19.34
N VAL A 51 2.59 9.17 -19.82
CA VAL A 51 2.97 9.80 -21.08
C VAL A 51 2.83 8.83 -22.26
N SER A 52 3.37 7.60 -22.13
CA SER A 52 3.48 6.67 -23.25
C SER A 52 2.17 5.93 -23.58
N ALA A 53 1.38 5.56 -22.57
CA ALA A 53 0.15 4.78 -22.73
C ALA A 53 -1.11 5.66 -22.64
N PHE A 54 -1.16 6.62 -21.71
CA PHE A 54 -2.33 7.50 -21.56
C PHE A 54 -2.26 8.74 -22.45
N GLY A 55 -1.15 8.89 -23.21
CA GLY A 55 -0.99 9.91 -24.24
C GLY A 55 -0.87 11.34 -23.74
N LEU A 56 -0.49 11.54 -22.47
CA LEU A 56 -0.40 12.86 -21.87
C LEU A 56 0.90 13.58 -22.24
N SER A 57 0.85 14.91 -22.36
CA SER A 57 2.07 15.70 -22.29
C SER A 57 2.70 15.58 -20.89
N PHE A 58 4.00 15.88 -20.78
CA PHE A 58 4.69 15.86 -19.48
C PHE A 58 3.96 16.68 -18.41
N TRP A 59 3.51 17.89 -18.74
CA TRP A 59 2.86 18.77 -17.76
C TRP A 59 1.47 18.29 -17.34
N GLN A 60 0.73 17.68 -18.26
CA GLN A 60 -0.55 17.06 -17.93
C GLN A 60 -0.36 15.83 -17.07
N ALA A 61 0.62 14.97 -17.40
CA ALA A 61 1.00 13.83 -16.58
C ALA A 61 1.42 14.28 -15.18
N ALA A 62 2.27 15.32 -15.08
CA ALA A 62 2.71 15.88 -13.81
C ALA A 62 1.53 16.34 -12.94
N ALA A 63 0.58 17.07 -13.52
CA ALA A 63 -0.60 17.53 -12.80
C ALA A 63 -1.51 16.37 -12.37
N ALA A 64 -1.79 15.42 -13.25
CA ALA A 64 -2.65 14.27 -12.97
C ALA A 64 -2.06 13.36 -11.88
N LEU A 65 -0.78 13.00 -12.01
CA LEU A 65 -0.07 12.15 -11.06
C LEU A 65 0.03 12.82 -9.67
N THR A 66 0.35 14.14 -9.64
CA THR A 66 0.40 14.89 -8.39
C THR A 66 -0.95 14.94 -7.70
N LEU A 67 -2.04 15.14 -8.45
CA LEU A 67 -3.40 15.17 -7.90
C LEU A 67 -3.81 13.83 -7.30
N GLY A 68 -3.62 12.73 -8.03
CA GLY A 68 -3.94 11.39 -7.54
C GLY A 68 -3.14 11.02 -6.29
N ASN A 69 -1.81 11.27 -6.31
CA ASN A 69 -0.94 11.04 -5.16
C ASN A 69 -1.33 11.89 -3.94
N LEU A 70 -1.69 13.15 -4.14
CA LEU A 70 -2.09 14.05 -3.06
C LEU A 70 -3.33 13.53 -2.35
N LEU A 71 -4.36 13.10 -3.08
CA LEU A 71 -5.59 12.55 -2.51
C LEU A 71 -5.30 11.28 -1.70
N GLY A 72 -4.52 10.36 -2.25
CA GLY A 72 -4.14 9.12 -1.55
C GLY A 72 -3.31 9.40 -0.29
N ALA A 73 -2.34 10.31 -0.37
CA ALA A 73 -1.44 10.64 0.75
C ALA A 73 -2.12 11.41 1.88
N ILE A 74 -3.08 12.30 1.59
CA ILE A 74 -3.90 12.96 2.60
C ILE A 74 -4.70 11.90 3.39
N ALA A 75 -5.38 11.00 2.69
CA ALA A 75 -6.11 9.92 3.34
C ALA A 75 -5.20 9.03 4.19
N HIS A 76 -4.00 8.69 3.67
CA HIS A 76 -2.98 7.93 4.38
C HIS A 76 -2.55 8.59 5.69
N GLY A 77 -2.25 9.88 5.66
CA GLY A 77 -1.88 10.65 6.85
C GLY A 77 -2.99 10.68 7.91
N VAL A 78 -4.25 10.86 7.48
CA VAL A 78 -5.42 10.86 8.37
C VAL A 78 -5.61 9.50 9.05
N LEU A 79 -5.49 8.41 8.30
CA LEU A 79 -5.62 7.04 8.83
C LEU A 79 -4.46 6.68 9.76
N SER A 80 -3.23 7.02 9.37
CA SER A 80 -2.01 6.78 10.15
C SER A 80 -2.08 7.37 11.56
N ALA A 81 -2.71 8.53 11.72
CA ALA A 81 -2.85 9.24 12.99
C ALA A 81 -3.67 8.48 14.05
N ARG A 82 -4.35 7.38 13.70
CA ARG A 82 -5.14 6.56 14.63
C ARG A 82 -4.35 5.45 15.29
N GLY A 83 -3.30 4.95 14.64
CA GLY A 83 -2.52 3.80 15.12
C GLY A 83 -2.00 3.93 16.55
N PRO A 84 -1.36 5.06 16.95
CA PRO A 84 -0.83 5.22 18.30
C PRO A 84 -1.87 5.09 19.42
N VAL A 85 -3.07 5.61 19.19
CA VAL A 85 -4.16 5.63 20.19
C VAL A 85 -4.71 4.22 20.43
N HIS A 86 -4.98 3.48 19.36
CA HIS A 86 -5.64 2.18 19.44
C HIS A 86 -4.67 1.00 19.52
N GLY A 87 -3.43 1.15 19.03
CA GLY A 87 -2.40 0.13 19.11
C GLY A 87 -2.65 -1.13 18.25
N VAL A 88 -3.59 -1.10 17.32
CA VAL A 88 -3.98 -2.25 16.48
C VAL A 88 -3.78 -1.96 14.99
N PRO A 89 -3.69 -3.01 14.13
CA PRO A 89 -3.57 -2.83 12.68
C PRO A 89 -4.76 -2.11 12.05
N GLN A 90 -4.54 -1.53 10.86
CA GLN A 90 -5.56 -0.76 10.14
C GLN A 90 -6.83 -1.58 9.85
N MET A 91 -6.69 -2.84 9.44
CA MET A 91 -7.85 -3.69 9.17
C MET A 91 -8.63 -4.07 10.44
N VAL A 92 -7.99 -4.12 11.61
CA VAL A 92 -8.69 -4.27 12.89
C VAL A 92 -9.49 -3.01 13.23
N LEU A 93 -8.93 -1.81 13.00
CA LEU A 93 -9.66 -0.54 13.16
C LEU A 93 -10.92 -0.47 12.30
N GLY A 94 -10.89 -1.10 11.12
CA GLY A 94 -12.04 -1.21 10.22
C GLY A 94 -13.28 -1.85 10.84
N ARG A 95 -13.11 -2.71 11.87
CA ARG A 95 -14.24 -3.36 12.55
C ARG A 95 -15.23 -2.37 13.16
N ALA A 96 -14.80 -1.16 13.51
CA ALA A 96 -15.71 -0.11 13.98
C ALA A 96 -16.72 0.30 12.91
N ALA A 97 -16.27 0.46 11.67
CA ALA A 97 -17.11 0.90 10.55
C ALA A 97 -17.90 -0.25 9.89
N PHE A 98 -17.31 -1.45 9.86
CA PHE A 98 -17.85 -2.60 9.12
C PHE A 98 -18.52 -3.66 10.01
N GLY A 99 -18.41 -3.54 11.34
CA GLY A 99 -18.73 -4.63 12.26
C GLY A 99 -17.68 -5.74 12.21
N TYR A 100 -17.71 -6.66 13.16
CA TYR A 100 -16.69 -7.71 13.25
C TYR A 100 -16.64 -8.58 11.99
N TRP A 101 -17.79 -9.12 11.54
CA TRP A 101 -17.90 -10.00 10.38
C TRP A 101 -17.95 -9.26 9.03
N GLY A 102 -18.58 -8.09 8.97
CA GLY A 102 -18.59 -7.30 7.73
C GLY A 102 -17.22 -6.81 7.32
N ASN A 103 -16.29 -6.69 8.28
CA ASN A 103 -14.91 -6.32 8.04
C ASN A 103 -14.08 -7.42 7.32
N VAL A 104 -14.61 -8.64 7.21
CA VAL A 104 -13.99 -9.72 6.41
C VAL A 104 -13.83 -9.29 4.96
N LEU A 105 -14.81 -8.53 4.41
CA LEU A 105 -14.74 -8.05 3.04
C LEU A 105 -13.49 -7.17 2.77
N PRO A 106 -13.29 -6.00 3.40
CA PRO A 106 -12.10 -5.18 3.15
C PRO A 106 -10.80 -5.86 3.58
N ALA A 107 -10.80 -6.67 4.63
CA ALA A 107 -9.61 -7.39 5.07
C ALA A 107 -9.17 -8.46 4.05
N THR A 108 -10.10 -9.15 3.39
CA THR A 108 -9.79 -10.08 2.30
C THR A 108 -9.21 -9.34 1.09
N LEU A 109 -9.86 -8.26 0.65
CA LEU A 109 -9.39 -7.45 -0.47
C LEU A 109 -7.98 -6.90 -0.22
N MET A 110 -7.73 -6.39 0.99
CA MET A 110 -6.40 -5.94 1.41
C MET A 110 -5.37 -7.07 1.39
N SER A 111 -5.72 -8.24 1.93
CA SER A 111 -4.82 -9.38 2.02
C SER A 111 -4.38 -9.87 0.64
N VAL A 112 -5.33 -9.96 -0.30
CA VAL A 112 -5.08 -10.37 -1.69
C VAL A 112 -4.31 -9.29 -2.45
N MET A 113 -4.72 -8.03 -2.33
CA MET A 113 -4.05 -6.91 -2.99
C MET A 113 -2.58 -6.84 -2.59
N ALA A 114 -2.29 -6.89 -1.29
CA ALA A 114 -0.93 -6.76 -0.77
C ALA A 114 -0.11 -8.03 -0.99
N GLY A 115 -0.64 -9.18 -0.56
CA GLY A 115 0.10 -10.43 -0.53
C GLY A 115 0.27 -11.10 -1.89
N ALA A 116 -0.62 -10.83 -2.85
CA ALA A 116 -0.55 -11.41 -4.18
C ALA A 116 -0.31 -10.35 -5.25
N GLY A 117 -1.11 -9.27 -5.29
CA GLY A 117 -1.04 -8.27 -6.35
C GLY A 117 0.23 -7.43 -6.31
N TRP A 118 0.44 -6.64 -5.26
CA TRP A 118 1.66 -5.84 -5.10
C TRP A 118 2.91 -6.70 -5.04
N PHE A 119 2.82 -7.87 -4.39
CA PHE A 119 3.93 -8.80 -4.36
C PHE A 119 4.37 -9.22 -5.77
N ALA A 120 3.41 -9.52 -6.66
CA ALA A 120 3.71 -9.88 -8.05
C ALA A 120 4.32 -8.70 -8.82
N VAL A 121 3.73 -7.50 -8.75
CA VAL A 121 4.20 -6.31 -9.48
C VAL A 121 5.64 -5.97 -9.11
N ASN A 122 5.95 -5.90 -7.82
CA ASN A 122 7.29 -5.54 -7.36
C ASN A 122 8.30 -6.66 -7.66
N SER A 123 7.90 -7.93 -7.59
CA SER A 123 8.76 -9.06 -7.95
C SER A 123 9.14 -9.03 -9.44
N VAL A 124 8.20 -8.66 -10.33
CA VAL A 124 8.48 -8.45 -11.76
C VAL A 124 9.48 -7.33 -11.97
N SER A 125 9.28 -6.17 -11.29
CA SER A 125 10.19 -5.03 -11.37
C SER A 125 11.60 -5.40 -10.92
N GLY A 126 11.73 -6.09 -9.79
CA GLY A 126 13.02 -6.58 -9.27
C GLY A 126 13.68 -7.59 -10.20
N ALA A 127 12.90 -8.52 -10.78
CA ALA A 127 13.39 -9.51 -11.72
C ALA A 127 13.91 -8.88 -13.02
N PHE A 128 13.19 -7.91 -13.58
CA PHE A 128 13.64 -7.16 -14.75
C PHE A 128 14.92 -6.38 -14.49
N ALA A 129 15.02 -5.72 -13.34
CA ALA A 129 16.23 -4.99 -12.95
C ALA A 129 17.43 -5.93 -12.79
N LEU A 130 17.26 -7.07 -12.12
CA LEU A 130 18.32 -8.05 -11.92
C LEU A 130 18.73 -8.70 -13.26
N ASN A 131 17.77 -8.99 -14.16
CA ASN A 131 18.02 -9.45 -15.51
C ASN A 131 18.85 -8.44 -16.30
N SER A 132 18.46 -7.16 -16.30
CA SER A 132 19.21 -6.10 -17.00
C SER A 132 20.62 -5.90 -16.46
N LEU A 133 20.82 -6.11 -15.15
CA LEU A 133 22.12 -5.96 -14.49
C LEU A 133 23.07 -7.13 -14.74
N THR A 134 22.53 -8.36 -14.75
CA THR A 134 23.34 -9.58 -14.70
C THR A 134 23.35 -10.40 -15.99
N GLY A 135 22.36 -10.18 -16.86
CA GLY A 135 22.11 -11.02 -18.05
C GLY A 135 21.51 -12.41 -17.72
N LEU A 136 21.23 -12.71 -16.45
CA LEU A 136 20.61 -13.99 -16.06
C LEU A 136 19.20 -14.11 -16.61
N PRO A 137 18.69 -15.32 -16.89
CA PRO A 137 17.29 -15.52 -17.29
C PRO A 137 16.31 -14.88 -16.32
N VAL A 138 15.28 -14.18 -16.83
CA VAL A 138 14.30 -13.44 -16.00
C VAL A 138 13.63 -14.32 -14.95
N LEU A 139 13.32 -15.58 -15.29
CA LEU A 139 12.72 -16.53 -14.34
C LEU A 139 13.65 -16.84 -13.15
N LEU A 140 14.95 -17.00 -13.40
CA LEU A 140 15.93 -17.18 -12.32
C LEU A 140 16.02 -15.93 -11.44
N CYS A 141 16.04 -14.75 -12.05
CA CYS A 141 16.00 -13.47 -11.33
C CYS A 141 14.72 -13.35 -10.47
N LEU A 142 13.57 -13.76 -10.99
CA LEU A 142 12.30 -13.77 -10.24
C LEU A 142 12.37 -14.70 -9.03
N ILE A 143 12.92 -15.91 -9.17
CA ILE A 143 13.09 -16.84 -8.05
C ILE A 143 13.99 -16.24 -6.96
N LEU A 144 15.10 -15.62 -7.35
CA LEU A 144 16.05 -15.01 -6.40
C LEU A 144 15.40 -13.84 -5.64
N VAL A 145 14.71 -12.96 -6.36
CA VAL A 145 14.02 -11.79 -5.76
C VAL A 145 12.92 -12.25 -4.80
N VAL A 146 12.05 -13.17 -5.23
CA VAL A 146 10.96 -13.71 -4.40
C VAL A 146 11.51 -14.42 -3.17
N GLY A 147 12.55 -15.24 -3.32
CA GLY A 147 13.17 -15.94 -2.20
C GLY A 147 13.71 -14.97 -1.13
N LEU A 148 14.38 -13.89 -1.55
CA LEU A 148 14.88 -12.87 -0.62
C LEU A 148 13.74 -12.12 0.08
N GLN A 149 12.69 -11.76 -0.64
CA GLN A 149 11.51 -11.06 -0.08
C GLN A 149 10.81 -11.89 1.00
N ILE A 150 10.58 -13.19 0.74
CA ILE A 150 9.96 -14.09 1.71
C ILE A 150 10.86 -14.26 2.94
N LEU A 151 12.16 -14.41 2.74
CA LEU A 151 13.12 -14.57 3.83
C LEU A 151 13.10 -13.37 4.78
N ILE A 152 13.13 -12.14 4.25
CA ILE A 152 13.10 -10.92 5.08
C ILE A 152 11.75 -10.76 5.77
N ALA A 153 10.63 -10.96 5.06
CA ALA A 153 9.28 -10.81 5.61
C ALA A 153 8.98 -11.79 6.74
N PHE A 154 9.63 -12.96 6.75
CA PHE A 154 9.48 -13.98 7.78
C PHE A 154 9.83 -13.47 9.20
N PHE A 155 10.83 -12.60 9.34
CA PHE A 155 11.32 -12.13 10.64
C PHE A 155 10.46 -11.02 11.26
N GLY A 156 9.53 -10.38 10.50
CA GLY A 156 8.53 -9.46 11.05
C GLY A 156 8.97 -8.01 11.26
N HIS A 157 8.20 -7.25 12.04
CA HIS A 157 8.22 -5.78 12.10
C HIS A 157 9.61 -5.16 12.31
N ASN A 158 10.39 -5.63 13.28
CA ASN A 158 11.66 -4.97 13.62
C ASN A 158 12.70 -5.11 12.51
N LEU A 159 12.74 -6.28 11.84
CA LEU A 159 13.63 -6.46 10.70
C LEU A 159 13.15 -5.63 9.50
N VAL A 160 11.83 -5.56 9.29
CA VAL A 160 11.21 -4.70 8.27
C VAL A 160 11.63 -3.24 8.48
N GLN A 161 11.44 -2.71 9.69
CA GLN A 161 11.81 -1.33 10.02
C GLN A 161 13.34 -1.08 9.92
N ALA A 162 14.15 -2.05 10.33
CA ALA A 162 15.59 -1.95 10.19
C ALA A 162 16.00 -1.93 8.70
N PHE A 163 15.43 -2.83 7.90
CA PHE A 163 15.70 -2.89 6.47
C PHE A 163 15.34 -1.57 5.79
N GLU A 164 14.12 -1.04 6.01
CA GLU A 164 13.68 0.24 5.48
C GLU A 164 14.59 1.40 5.92
N ARG A 165 15.03 1.39 7.17
CA ARG A 165 15.94 2.41 7.70
C ARG A 165 17.29 2.43 6.99
N TYR A 166 17.84 1.27 6.63
CA TYR A 166 19.14 1.18 5.96
C TYR A 166 19.00 1.29 4.43
N ALA A 167 17.93 0.77 3.84
CA ALA A 167 17.65 0.89 2.43
C ALA A 167 17.37 2.35 2.03
N PHE A 168 16.62 3.09 2.86
CA PHE A 168 16.21 4.45 2.55
C PHE A 168 17.36 5.40 2.13
N PRO A 169 18.47 5.54 2.87
CA PRO A 169 19.55 6.44 2.47
C PRO A 169 20.17 6.08 1.11
N VAL A 170 20.36 4.78 0.87
CA VAL A 170 20.96 4.29 -0.38
C VAL A 170 20.02 4.56 -1.55
N LEU A 171 18.77 4.17 -1.44
CA LEU A 171 17.73 4.39 -2.46
C LEU A 171 17.54 5.89 -2.72
N ALA A 172 17.45 6.70 -1.65
CA ALA A 172 17.25 8.14 -1.76
C ALA A 172 18.40 8.84 -2.51
N VAL A 173 19.63 8.49 -2.20
CA VAL A 173 20.81 9.08 -2.87
C VAL A 173 20.83 8.68 -4.36
N VAL A 174 20.72 7.38 -4.66
CA VAL A 174 20.83 6.91 -6.04
C VAL A 174 19.65 7.42 -6.89
N PHE A 175 18.42 7.33 -6.41
CA PHE A 175 17.26 7.86 -7.15
C PHE A 175 17.25 9.38 -7.27
N THR A 176 17.83 10.11 -6.30
CA THR A 176 18.01 11.57 -6.44
C THR A 176 18.99 11.89 -7.56
N ILE A 177 20.15 11.22 -7.62
CA ILE A 177 21.12 11.42 -8.71
C ILE A 177 20.49 11.03 -10.05
N THR A 178 19.79 9.90 -10.10
CA THR A 178 19.05 9.45 -11.29
C THR A 178 18.03 10.49 -11.73
N ALA A 179 17.24 11.04 -10.81
CA ALA A 179 16.26 12.10 -11.08
C ALA A 179 16.92 13.35 -11.69
N VAL A 180 18.02 13.80 -11.11
CA VAL A 180 18.78 14.96 -11.63
C VAL A 180 19.25 14.70 -13.06
N VAL A 181 19.82 13.51 -13.35
CA VAL A 181 20.30 13.18 -14.71
C VAL A 181 19.13 13.11 -15.69
N ILE A 182 18.01 12.48 -15.32
CA ILE A 182 16.83 12.38 -16.19
C ILE A 182 16.26 13.77 -16.47
N PHE A 183 16.03 14.60 -15.44
CA PHE A 183 15.49 15.95 -15.64
C PHE A 183 16.42 16.86 -16.44
N ALA A 184 17.75 16.70 -16.30
CA ALA A 184 18.72 17.46 -17.09
C ALA A 184 18.67 17.11 -18.60
N LYS A 185 18.24 15.90 -18.94
CA LYS A 185 18.13 15.43 -20.34
C LYS A 185 16.70 15.54 -20.89
N ALA A 186 15.69 15.63 -20.02
CA ALA A 186 14.28 15.68 -20.41
C ALA A 186 13.95 16.90 -21.27
N GLN A 187 13.00 16.72 -22.17
CA GLN A 187 12.49 17.77 -23.07
C GLN A 187 10.97 17.97 -22.90
N PRO A 188 10.53 18.47 -21.72
CA PRO A 188 9.11 18.53 -21.36
C PRO A 188 8.24 19.33 -22.32
N THR A 189 8.82 20.35 -22.98
CA THR A 189 8.12 21.24 -23.92
C THR A 189 7.88 20.61 -25.29
N GLN A 190 8.61 19.56 -25.64
CA GLN A 190 8.43 18.83 -26.91
C GLN A 190 7.33 17.78 -26.81
N SER A 191 6.91 17.41 -25.62
CA SER A 191 5.83 16.47 -25.37
C SER A 191 4.49 17.15 -25.61
N THR A 192 3.87 16.86 -26.75
CA THR A 192 2.55 17.35 -27.14
C THR A 192 1.53 16.23 -27.04
N GLY A 193 0.29 16.56 -26.79
CA GLY A 193 -0.80 15.59 -26.73
C GLY A 193 -1.59 15.71 -25.43
N GLY A 194 -2.47 14.75 -25.23
CA GLY A 194 -3.28 14.60 -24.04
C GLY A 194 -4.71 15.12 -24.21
N ASN A 195 -5.58 14.42 -23.52
CA ASN A 195 -6.99 14.77 -23.38
C ASN A 195 -7.43 14.57 -21.92
N LEU A 196 -8.62 15.04 -21.61
CA LEU A 196 -9.16 14.95 -20.26
C LEU A 196 -9.34 13.49 -19.79
N GLY A 197 -9.70 12.57 -20.69
CA GLY A 197 -9.84 11.15 -20.38
C GLY A 197 -8.53 10.51 -19.90
N GLY A 198 -7.44 10.74 -20.65
CA GLY A 198 -6.10 10.32 -20.26
C GLY A 198 -5.64 10.96 -18.94
N PHE A 199 -5.98 12.24 -18.72
CA PHE A 199 -5.68 12.93 -17.46
C PHE A 199 -6.39 12.28 -16.27
N LEU A 200 -7.68 12.01 -16.38
CA LEU A 200 -8.47 11.38 -15.32
C LEU A 200 -8.04 9.94 -15.08
N LEU A 201 -7.69 9.20 -16.14
CA LEU A 201 -7.14 7.85 -16.04
C LEU A 201 -5.80 7.83 -15.28
N ALA A 202 -4.88 8.75 -15.62
CA ALA A 202 -3.61 8.88 -14.93
C ALA A 202 -3.79 9.27 -13.46
N ALA A 203 -4.72 10.19 -13.16
CA ALA A 203 -5.03 10.58 -11.79
C ALA A 203 -5.66 9.42 -10.99
N SER A 204 -6.55 8.63 -11.60
CA SER A 204 -7.11 7.41 -11.01
C SER A 204 -6.04 6.36 -10.72
N ALA A 205 -5.14 6.09 -11.66
CA ALA A 205 -4.06 5.13 -11.47
C ALA A 205 -3.08 5.60 -10.38
N ALA A 206 -2.72 6.90 -10.34
CA ALA A 206 -1.89 7.47 -9.28
C ALA A 206 -2.58 7.43 -7.90
N PHE A 207 -3.89 7.71 -7.86
CA PHE A 207 -4.68 7.50 -6.64
C PHE A 207 -4.66 6.03 -6.23
N GLY A 208 -4.90 5.10 -7.14
CA GLY A 208 -4.86 3.66 -6.87
C GLY A 208 -3.51 3.21 -6.31
N TYR A 209 -2.40 3.72 -6.88
CA TYR A 209 -1.05 3.48 -6.37
C TYR A 209 -0.92 3.96 -4.92
N THR A 210 -1.13 5.24 -4.69
CA THR A 210 -0.86 5.88 -3.39
C THR A 210 -1.89 5.49 -2.33
N ALA A 211 -3.19 5.43 -2.70
CA ALA A 211 -4.25 4.99 -1.80
C ALA A 211 -4.19 3.49 -1.50
N GLY A 212 -3.53 2.69 -2.33
CA GLY A 212 -3.22 1.29 -2.05
C GLY A 212 -2.47 1.09 -0.72
N TRP A 213 -1.73 2.10 -0.23
CA TRP A 213 -1.08 2.07 1.08
C TRP A 213 -2.01 2.42 2.25
N ASN A 214 -3.21 2.92 2.00
CA ASN A 214 -4.13 3.35 3.07
C ASN A 214 -4.59 2.19 3.98
N PRO A 215 -4.86 0.99 3.46
CA PRO A 215 -5.17 -0.17 4.30
C PRO A 215 -4.05 -0.65 5.23
N TYR A 216 -2.84 -0.10 5.10
CA TYR A 216 -1.67 -0.38 5.94
C TYR A 216 -1.40 0.71 6.99
N ALA A 217 -2.08 1.84 6.89
CA ALA A 217 -1.71 3.09 7.55
C ALA A 217 -1.43 2.96 9.05
N ALA A 218 -2.22 2.16 9.79
CA ALA A 218 -2.03 1.95 11.22
C ALA A 218 -1.07 0.80 11.56
N ASP A 219 -0.70 -0.07 10.61
CA ASP A 219 0.12 -1.27 10.86
C ASP A 219 1.51 -0.92 11.41
N TYR A 220 2.05 0.21 11.00
CA TYR A 220 3.36 0.71 11.42
C TYR A 220 3.28 1.79 12.50
N THR A 221 2.16 2.53 12.56
CA THR A 221 1.99 3.61 13.54
C THR A 221 1.49 3.13 14.90
N ARG A 222 0.94 1.91 14.99
CA ARG A 222 0.42 1.29 16.23
C ARG A 222 1.48 1.11 17.32
N TYR A 223 2.76 1.07 16.92
CA TYR A 223 3.89 0.93 17.85
C TYR A 223 4.30 2.25 18.50
N LEU A 224 3.88 3.39 17.98
CA LEU A 224 4.19 4.69 18.58
C LEU A 224 3.49 4.86 19.94
N PRO A 225 4.09 5.61 20.89
CA PRO A 225 3.46 5.95 22.17
C PRO A 225 2.07 6.56 21.96
N ALA A 226 1.10 6.20 22.82
CA ALA A 226 -0.30 6.61 22.66
C ALA A 226 -0.51 8.13 22.72
N ASN A 227 0.36 8.87 23.43
CA ASN A 227 0.36 10.33 23.54
C ASN A 227 1.05 11.05 22.37
N THR A 228 1.48 10.32 21.33
CA THR A 228 2.13 10.91 20.16
C THR A 228 1.20 11.85 19.41
N SER A 229 1.70 13.03 19.02
CA SER A 229 0.92 14.03 18.29
C SER A 229 0.34 13.46 16.99
N ARG A 230 -0.99 13.44 16.89
CA ARG A 230 -1.70 12.98 15.67
C ARG A 230 -1.29 13.74 14.41
N ARG A 231 -1.06 15.07 14.55
CA ARG A 231 -0.61 15.92 13.43
C ARG A 231 0.78 15.51 12.98
N ALA A 232 1.72 15.28 13.90
CA ALA A 232 3.07 14.85 13.56
C ALA A 232 3.09 13.48 12.87
N VAL A 233 2.26 12.54 13.33
CA VAL A 233 2.10 11.23 12.68
C VAL A 233 1.56 11.38 11.27
N GLY A 234 0.44 12.12 11.10
CA GLY A 234 -0.20 12.29 9.80
C GLY A 234 0.70 13.00 8.78
N TRP A 235 1.37 14.09 9.18
CA TRP A 235 2.30 14.80 8.31
C TRP A 235 3.52 13.96 7.93
N SER A 236 4.14 13.25 8.89
CA SER A 236 5.30 12.42 8.58
C SER A 236 4.95 11.25 7.64
N ALA A 237 3.83 10.57 7.89
CA ALA A 237 3.41 9.47 7.03
C ALA A 237 2.94 9.96 5.64
N GLY A 238 2.07 10.96 5.61
CA GLY A 238 1.52 11.49 4.36
C GLY A 238 2.58 12.16 3.49
N SER A 239 3.49 12.96 4.05
CA SER A 239 4.53 13.62 3.27
C SER A 239 5.59 12.64 2.74
N GLY A 240 5.96 11.62 3.52
CA GLY A 240 6.88 10.59 3.06
C GLY A 240 6.33 9.83 1.85
N LEU A 241 5.07 9.43 1.92
CA LEU A 241 4.37 8.78 0.82
C LEU A 241 4.24 9.70 -0.40
N PHE A 242 3.73 10.93 -0.21
CA PHE A 242 3.51 11.89 -1.28
C PHE A 242 4.77 12.25 -2.05
N LEU A 243 5.84 12.58 -1.34
CA LEU A 243 7.08 13.04 -1.98
C LEU A 243 7.73 11.93 -2.81
N ALA A 244 7.83 10.72 -2.26
CA ALA A 244 8.43 9.61 -2.99
C ALA A 244 7.65 9.25 -4.25
N THR A 245 6.33 9.07 -4.11
CA THR A 245 5.47 8.69 -5.23
C THR A 245 5.46 9.76 -6.31
N THR A 246 5.27 11.03 -5.93
CA THR A 246 5.18 12.12 -6.90
C THR A 246 6.51 12.33 -7.62
N VAL A 247 7.62 12.45 -6.89
CA VAL A 247 8.92 12.71 -7.53
C VAL A 247 9.31 11.60 -8.50
N LEU A 248 9.18 10.33 -8.10
CA LEU A 248 9.58 9.24 -8.97
C LEU A 248 8.62 9.05 -10.17
N MET A 249 7.33 9.28 -10.01
CA MET A 249 6.41 9.30 -11.15
C MET A 249 6.77 10.42 -12.14
N LEU A 250 7.15 11.61 -11.65
CA LEU A 250 7.61 12.70 -12.51
C LEU A 250 8.92 12.35 -13.23
N VAL A 251 9.85 11.65 -12.56
CA VAL A 251 11.07 11.13 -13.21
C VAL A 251 10.71 10.15 -14.32
N GLY A 252 9.76 9.26 -14.10
CA GLY A 252 9.25 8.35 -15.12
C GLY A 252 8.65 9.09 -16.32
N ALA A 253 7.75 10.05 -16.06
CA ALA A 253 7.16 10.88 -17.12
C ALA A 253 8.23 11.68 -17.90
N ALA A 254 9.22 12.23 -17.21
CA ALA A 254 10.31 12.97 -17.81
C ALA A 254 11.20 12.08 -18.70
N SER A 255 11.46 10.83 -18.29
CA SER A 255 12.29 9.89 -19.06
C SER A 255 11.74 9.62 -20.46
N VAL A 256 10.42 9.57 -20.61
CA VAL A 256 9.77 9.36 -21.93
C VAL A 256 10.04 10.52 -22.89
N THR A 257 10.21 11.75 -22.38
CA THR A 257 10.50 12.93 -23.22
C THR A 257 11.92 12.97 -23.77
N ILE A 258 12.82 12.09 -23.31
CA ILE A 258 14.20 12.00 -23.82
C ILE A 258 14.24 11.26 -25.16
N GLY A 259 13.28 10.35 -25.42
CA GLY A 259 13.26 9.50 -26.61
C GLY A 259 14.33 8.40 -26.56
N GLY A 260 14.43 7.61 -27.61
CA GLY A 260 15.57 6.69 -27.81
C GLY A 260 15.25 5.21 -27.70
N SER A 261 15.75 4.48 -26.76
CA SER A 261 15.81 3.01 -26.71
C SER A 261 14.45 2.31 -26.80
N THR A 262 14.40 1.23 -27.58
CA THR A 262 13.28 0.27 -27.64
C THR A 262 13.75 -1.07 -27.07
N SER A 263 13.12 -1.53 -26.01
CA SER A 263 13.36 -2.83 -25.39
C SER A 263 12.07 -3.33 -24.77
N ASN A 264 11.86 -4.64 -24.74
CA ASN A 264 10.73 -5.25 -24.03
C ASN A 264 10.90 -5.21 -22.50
N ASN A 265 12.10 -4.86 -22.01
CA ASN A 265 12.35 -4.69 -20.59
C ASN A 265 12.30 -3.20 -20.22
N PRO A 266 11.25 -2.75 -19.48
CA PRO A 266 11.09 -1.35 -19.15
C PRO A 266 12.23 -0.76 -18.31
N THR A 267 12.89 -1.57 -17.45
CA THR A 267 14.01 -1.10 -16.64
C THR A 267 15.25 -0.82 -17.49
N THR A 268 15.46 -1.62 -18.55
CA THR A 268 16.52 -1.37 -19.54
C THR A 268 16.26 -0.06 -20.30
N VAL A 269 15.03 0.16 -20.76
CA VAL A 269 14.65 1.41 -21.44
C VAL A 269 14.93 2.62 -20.55
N PHE A 270 14.45 2.58 -19.32
CA PHE A 270 14.64 3.69 -18.37
C PHE A 270 16.13 3.97 -18.10
N THR A 271 16.92 2.93 -17.82
CA THR A 271 18.33 3.09 -17.45
C THR A 271 19.24 3.37 -18.63
N SER A 272 18.81 3.18 -19.88
CA SER A 272 19.57 3.55 -21.10
C SER A 272 19.86 5.06 -21.18
N HIS A 273 19.08 5.89 -20.48
CA HIS A 273 19.31 7.32 -20.40
C HIS A 273 20.43 7.74 -19.42
N LEU A 274 20.95 6.79 -18.62
CA LEU A 274 21.90 7.04 -17.56
C LEU A 274 23.35 6.68 -18.00
N PRO A 275 24.37 7.30 -17.43
CA PRO A 275 25.74 6.80 -17.55
C PRO A 275 25.85 5.38 -17.00
N GLY A 276 26.71 4.54 -17.59
CA GLY A 276 26.77 3.08 -17.28
C GLY A 276 26.89 2.76 -15.78
N TRP A 277 27.75 3.48 -15.04
CA TRP A 277 27.88 3.28 -13.60
C TRP A 277 26.58 3.60 -12.82
N LEU A 278 25.87 4.67 -13.22
CA LEU A 278 24.63 5.06 -12.58
C LEU A 278 23.48 4.12 -13.00
N ALA A 279 23.48 3.65 -14.24
CA ALA A 279 22.54 2.63 -14.69
C ALA A 279 22.64 1.35 -13.85
N ALA A 280 23.85 0.85 -13.62
CA ALA A 280 24.09 -0.34 -12.78
C ALA A 280 23.62 -0.12 -11.33
N LEU A 281 23.97 1.02 -10.72
CA LEU A 281 23.51 1.37 -9.37
C LEU A 281 21.98 1.53 -9.30
N THR A 282 21.36 2.14 -10.31
CA THR A 282 19.90 2.31 -10.37
C THR A 282 19.20 0.95 -10.50
N LEU A 283 19.70 0.03 -11.34
CA LEU A 283 19.15 -1.32 -11.45
C LEU A 283 19.26 -2.09 -10.12
N LEU A 284 20.41 -1.98 -9.44
CA LEU A 284 20.56 -2.57 -8.11
C LEU A 284 19.56 -1.97 -7.09
N CYS A 285 19.37 -0.65 -7.13
CA CYS A 285 18.40 0.04 -6.27
C CYS A 285 16.95 -0.33 -6.63
N ILE A 286 16.62 -0.55 -7.91
CA ILE A 286 15.31 -1.06 -8.32
C ILE A 286 15.06 -2.45 -7.71
N ALA A 287 16.03 -3.36 -7.81
CA ALA A 287 15.91 -4.69 -7.20
C ALA A 287 15.76 -4.62 -5.67
N LEU A 288 16.54 -3.74 -5.01
CA LEU A 288 16.46 -3.52 -3.56
C LEU A 288 15.13 -2.87 -3.15
N GLY A 289 14.64 -1.87 -3.90
CA GLY A 289 13.35 -1.21 -3.68
C GLY A 289 12.16 -2.17 -3.82
N ALA A 290 12.21 -3.07 -4.80
CA ALA A 290 11.22 -4.12 -4.97
C ALA A 290 11.15 -5.06 -3.74
N VAL A 291 12.30 -5.37 -3.14
CA VAL A 291 12.37 -6.13 -1.88
C VAL A 291 11.79 -5.31 -0.73
N ALA A 292 12.15 -4.03 -0.61
CA ALA A 292 11.64 -3.12 0.40
C ALA A 292 10.11 -3.05 0.40
N ALA A 293 9.52 -2.76 -0.76
CA ALA A 293 8.07 -2.68 -0.91
C ALA A 293 7.37 -4.01 -0.53
N ASN A 294 7.91 -5.15 -0.99
CA ASN A 294 7.27 -6.44 -0.75
C ASN A 294 7.41 -6.95 0.69
N VAL A 295 8.44 -6.57 1.40
CA VAL A 295 8.56 -6.87 2.83
C VAL A 295 7.40 -6.22 3.61
N LEU A 296 7.05 -4.95 3.30
CA LEU A 296 5.88 -4.29 3.88
C LEU A 296 4.56 -4.95 3.43
N ASN A 297 4.46 -5.28 2.15
CA ASN A 297 3.26 -5.91 1.58
C ASN A 297 2.94 -7.25 2.25
N VAL A 298 3.92 -8.15 2.35
CA VAL A 298 3.73 -9.47 2.98
C VAL A 298 3.42 -9.36 4.47
N TYR A 299 4.11 -8.45 5.18
CA TYR A 299 3.85 -8.21 6.60
C TYR A 299 2.40 -7.76 6.84
N SER A 300 1.94 -6.73 6.13
CA SER A 300 0.59 -6.20 6.31
C SER A 300 -0.50 -7.11 5.73
N ALA A 301 -0.22 -7.84 4.64
CA ALA A 301 -1.12 -8.87 4.13
C ALA A 301 -1.38 -9.96 5.18
N ALA A 302 -0.33 -10.38 5.91
CA ALA A 302 -0.46 -11.35 6.99
C ALA A 302 -1.33 -10.80 8.14
N LEU A 303 -1.17 -9.55 8.53
CA LEU A 303 -2.02 -8.91 9.54
C LEU A 303 -3.48 -8.83 9.09
N ALA A 304 -3.72 -8.43 7.84
CA ALA A 304 -5.07 -8.39 7.27
C ALA A 304 -5.70 -9.78 7.21
N PHE A 305 -4.95 -10.81 6.81
CA PHE A 305 -5.40 -12.20 6.80
C PHE A 305 -5.79 -12.70 8.21
N LEU A 306 -4.99 -12.41 9.23
CA LEU A 306 -5.32 -12.77 10.61
C LEU A 306 -6.58 -12.06 11.12
N THR A 307 -6.92 -10.88 10.57
CA THR A 307 -8.13 -10.14 10.91
C THR A 307 -9.41 -10.85 10.45
N LEU A 308 -9.31 -11.80 9.50
CA LEU A 308 -10.42 -12.67 9.08
C LEU A 308 -10.89 -13.67 10.17
N GLY A 309 -10.17 -13.76 11.28
CA GLY A 309 -10.48 -14.69 12.36
C GLY A 309 -9.82 -16.06 12.22
N VAL A 310 -8.90 -16.23 11.30
CA VAL A 310 -8.16 -17.49 11.12
C VAL A 310 -7.25 -17.73 12.32
N LYS A 311 -7.49 -18.84 13.02
CA LYS A 311 -6.71 -19.25 14.20
C LYS A 311 -5.54 -20.11 13.74
N LEU A 312 -4.34 -19.54 13.72
CA LEU A 312 -3.10 -20.28 13.49
C LEU A 312 -2.22 -20.23 14.75
N PRO A 313 -1.40 -21.28 15.02
CA PRO A 313 -0.42 -21.24 16.10
C PRO A 313 0.52 -20.04 15.96
N LEU A 314 0.80 -19.36 17.07
CA LEU A 314 1.53 -18.08 17.06
C LEU A 314 2.87 -18.14 16.31
N ALA A 315 3.63 -19.22 16.54
CA ALA A 315 4.95 -19.42 15.93
C ALA A 315 4.90 -19.55 14.38
N TRP A 316 3.82 -20.07 13.82
CA TRP A 316 3.69 -20.36 12.39
C TRP A 316 2.81 -19.38 11.60
N ARG A 317 2.06 -18.53 12.31
CA ARG A 317 1.07 -17.64 11.67
C ARG A 317 1.62 -16.89 10.47
N ARG A 318 2.76 -16.23 10.64
CA ARG A 318 3.35 -15.40 9.59
C ARG A 318 4.09 -16.21 8.54
N ALA A 319 4.80 -17.24 8.95
CA ALA A 319 5.54 -18.09 8.05
C ALA A 319 4.64 -18.74 7.00
N VAL A 320 3.52 -19.35 7.46
CA VAL A 320 2.57 -20.02 6.58
C VAL A 320 1.88 -19.02 5.66
N VAL A 321 1.47 -17.85 6.20
CA VAL A 321 0.79 -16.83 5.40
C VAL A 321 1.76 -16.18 4.41
N ALA A 322 2.98 -15.84 4.84
CA ALA A 322 4.01 -15.28 3.97
C ALA A 322 4.42 -16.25 2.85
N ALA A 323 4.60 -17.54 3.17
CA ALA A 323 4.89 -18.55 2.16
C ALA A 323 3.71 -18.75 1.18
N GLY A 324 2.47 -18.80 1.69
CA GLY A 324 1.27 -18.90 0.86
C GLY A 324 1.13 -17.74 -0.13
N PHE A 325 1.26 -16.49 0.36
CA PHE A 325 1.26 -15.31 -0.50
C PHE A 325 2.45 -15.27 -1.45
N GLY A 326 3.64 -15.69 -0.98
CA GLY A 326 4.82 -15.80 -1.84
C GLY A 326 4.63 -16.73 -3.02
N VAL A 327 4.01 -17.90 -2.81
CA VAL A 327 3.71 -18.84 -3.92
C VAL A 327 2.69 -18.25 -4.88
N VAL A 328 1.57 -17.72 -4.37
CA VAL A 328 0.53 -17.11 -5.23
C VAL A 328 1.10 -15.90 -5.98
N GLY A 329 1.82 -15.01 -5.28
CA GLY A 329 2.44 -13.84 -5.88
C GLY A 329 3.50 -14.21 -6.92
N PHE A 330 4.29 -15.26 -6.69
CA PHE A 330 5.24 -15.79 -7.69
C PHE A 330 4.53 -16.25 -8.97
N ILE A 331 3.43 -17.02 -8.84
CA ILE A 331 2.65 -17.48 -9.99
C ILE A 331 2.09 -16.29 -10.77
N LEU A 332 1.50 -15.31 -10.08
CA LEU A 332 0.97 -14.10 -10.71
C LEU A 332 2.09 -13.28 -11.38
N ALA A 333 3.24 -13.13 -10.75
CA ALA A 333 4.40 -12.46 -11.31
C ALA A 333 4.87 -13.15 -12.59
N TRP A 334 4.99 -14.46 -12.55
CA TRP A 334 5.40 -15.25 -13.72
C TRP A 334 4.42 -15.10 -14.89
N LEU A 335 3.10 -15.18 -14.63
CA LEU A 335 2.07 -14.96 -15.65
C LEU A 335 2.05 -13.53 -16.19
N GLY A 336 2.40 -12.55 -15.36
CA GLY A 336 2.45 -11.13 -15.75
C GLY A 336 3.69 -10.71 -16.53
N LEU A 337 4.73 -11.55 -16.65
CA LEU A 337 5.97 -11.18 -17.34
C LEU A 337 5.77 -10.83 -18.82
N SER A 338 4.76 -11.41 -19.48
CA SER A 338 4.52 -11.23 -20.92
C SER A 338 3.86 -9.89 -21.29
N ASP A 339 3.11 -9.28 -20.35
CA ASP A 339 2.39 -8.02 -20.56
C ASP A 339 2.33 -7.20 -19.26
N ALA A 340 3.50 -6.83 -18.78
CA ALA A 340 3.63 -6.18 -17.48
C ALA A 340 2.98 -4.78 -17.43
N GLY A 341 2.94 -4.06 -18.55
CA GLY A 341 2.35 -2.70 -18.64
C GLY A 341 0.85 -2.70 -18.40
N HIS A 342 0.10 -3.45 -19.20
CA HIS A 342 -1.37 -3.54 -19.07
C HIS A 342 -1.79 -4.24 -17.78
N ALA A 343 -1.06 -5.26 -17.35
CA ALA A 343 -1.34 -5.93 -16.08
C ALA A 343 -1.18 -4.95 -14.91
N TYR A 344 -0.16 -4.12 -14.93
CA TYR A 344 0.09 -3.12 -13.89
C TYR A 344 -0.96 -2.01 -13.89
N GLU A 345 -1.29 -1.42 -15.04
CA GLU A 345 -2.36 -0.43 -15.18
C GLU A 345 -3.70 -0.96 -14.63
N SER A 346 -4.12 -2.12 -15.13
CA SER A 346 -5.37 -2.76 -14.68
C SER A 346 -5.37 -3.01 -13.17
N PHE A 347 -4.25 -3.44 -12.60
CA PHE A 347 -4.12 -3.65 -11.17
C PHE A 347 -4.29 -2.37 -10.35
N LEU A 348 -3.70 -1.25 -10.79
CA LEU A 348 -3.83 0.04 -10.10
C LEU A 348 -5.27 0.55 -10.10
N LEU A 349 -5.98 0.41 -11.22
CA LEU A 349 -7.39 0.80 -11.32
C LEU A 349 -8.26 -0.10 -10.42
N VAL A 350 -8.02 -1.41 -10.39
CA VAL A 350 -8.73 -2.33 -9.48
C VAL A 350 -8.53 -1.94 -8.02
N ILE A 351 -7.32 -1.52 -7.64
CA ILE A 351 -7.09 -0.98 -6.27
C ILE A 351 -7.98 0.24 -6.03
N ALA A 352 -7.98 1.20 -6.95
CA ALA A 352 -8.79 2.40 -6.83
C ALA A 352 -10.28 2.10 -6.66
N TYR A 353 -10.78 1.05 -7.34
CA TYR A 353 -12.19 0.64 -7.34
C TYR A 353 -12.72 0.14 -5.99
N TRP A 354 -11.89 -0.45 -5.16
CA TRP A 354 -12.33 -0.89 -3.84
C TRP A 354 -11.83 0.03 -2.71
N VAL A 355 -10.63 0.61 -2.85
CA VAL A 355 -10.09 1.53 -1.83
C VAL A 355 -10.90 2.82 -1.77
N GLY A 356 -11.38 3.33 -2.91
CA GLY A 356 -12.26 4.50 -2.95
C GLY A 356 -13.51 4.33 -2.07
N PRO A 357 -14.38 3.36 -2.34
CA PRO A 357 -15.55 3.06 -1.50
C PRO A 357 -15.20 2.73 -0.04
N TRP A 358 -14.13 1.98 0.20
CA TRP A 358 -13.66 1.69 1.56
C TRP A 358 -13.28 2.96 2.33
N LEU A 359 -12.58 3.90 1.68
CA LEU A 359 -12.27 5.21 2.25
C LEU A 359 -13.53 6.02 2.54
N GLY A 360 -14.51 5.99 1.64
CA GLY A 360 -15.81 6.65 1.85
C GLY A 360 -16.46 6.22 3.16
N VAL A 361 -16.56 4.90 3.37
CA VAL A 361 -17.07 4.33 4.63
C VAL A 361 -16.19 4.71 5.82
N THR A 362 -14.89 4.48 5.71
CA THR A 362 -13.96 4.60 6.83
C THR A 362 -13.82 6.05 7.32
N LEU A 363 -13.70 7.02 6.40
CA LEU A 363 -13.55 8.43 6.76
C LEU A 363 -14.84 9.02 7.33
N VAL A 364 -15.99 8.63 6.81
CA VAL A 364 -17.29 9.03 7.37
C VAL A 364 -17.49 8.43 8.76
N ASP A 365 -17.15 7.14 8.98
CA ASP A 365 -17.20 6.55 10.32
C ASP A 365 -16.30 7.28 11.32
N MET A 366 -15.07 7.61 10.88
CA MET A 366 -14.13 8.38 11.69
C MET A 366 -14.67 9.76 12.09
N HIS A 367 -15.41 10.41 11.20
CA HIS A 367 -16.04 11.70 11.46
C HIS A 367 -17.19 11.58 12.47
N ILE A 368 -18.08 10.60 12.26
CA ILE A 368 -19.24 10.34 13.13
C ILE A 368 -18.79 9.94 14.54
N ARG A 369 -17.73 9.11 14.65
CA ARG A 369 -17.19 8.63 15.93
C ARG A 369 -16.08 9.50 16.49
N ARG A 370 -15.99 10.75 16.06
CA ARG A 370 -14.94 11.66 16.51
C ARG A 370 -15.01 11.84 18.04
N GLY A 371 -13.87 11.58 18.70
CA GLY A 371 -13.77 11.66 20.17
C GLY A 371 -14.03 10.36 20.91
N GLN A 372 -14.56 9.32 20.27
CA GLN A 372 -14.71 8.01 20.89
C GLN A 372 -13.34 7.32 21.00
N GLN A 373 -12.96 6.97 22.22
CA GLN A 373 -11.70 6.25 22.48
C GLN A 373 -11.88 4.73 22.50
N GLN A 374 -13.05 4.27 22.95
CA GLN A 374 -13.37 2.85 23.01
C GLN A 374 -14.14 2.45 21.75
N LEU A 375 -13.60 1.50 21.02
CA LEU A 375 -14.20 0.94 19.81
C LEU A 375 -14.43 -0.56 20.01
N PRO A 376 -15.51 -1.15 19.46
CA PRO A 376 -15.87 -2.56 19.64
C PRO A 376 -15.00 -3.49 18.74
N LEU A 377 -13.68 -3.34 18.81
CA LEU A 377 -12.76 -4.00 17.88
C LEU A 377 -12.62 -5.51 18.11
N SER A 378 -12.85 -5.98 19.35
CA SER A 378 -12.76 -7.38 19.73
C SER A 378 -14.13 -8.05 19.94
N ASP A 379 -15.20 -7.28 19.88
CA ASP A 379 -16.55 -7.80 20.09
C ASP A 379 -17.06 -8.53 18.84
N THR A 380 -17.07 -9.87 18.92
CA THR A 380 -17.55 -10.74 17.84
C THR A 380 -19.05 -10.66 17.63
N SER A 381 -19.81 -10.08 18.55
CA SER A 381 -21.26 -9.86 18.44
C SER A 381 -21.59 -8.54 17.74
N TYR A 382 -20.65 -7.59 17.70
CA TYR A 382 -20.87 -6.28 17.09
C TYR A 382 -21.11 -6.38 15.58
N ARG A 383 -22.27 -5.89 15.15
CA ARG A 383 -22.71 -5.86 13.75
C ARG A 383 -22.90 -4.42 13.29
N ASN A 384 -22.29 -4.07 12.18
CA ASN A 384 -22.52 -2.80 11.49
C ASN A 384 -22.61 -3.06 9.98
N TRP A 385 -23.76 -3.49 9.53
CA TRP A 385 -24.00 -3.83 8.12
C TRP A 385 -23.97 -2.60 7.19
N ALA A 386 -24.07 -1.38 7.75
CA ALA A 386 -23.93 -0.16 6.96
C ALA A 386 -22.60 -0.13 6.19
N GLY A 387 -21.50 -0.58 6.82
CA GLY A 387 -20.18 -0.57 6.20
C GLY A 387 -20.07 -1.45 4.95
N PRO A 388 -20.26 -2.77 5.08
CA PRO A 388 -20.15 -3.65 3.91
C PRO A 388 -21.19 -3.35 2.83
N VAL A 389 -22.43 -2.99 3.18
CA VAL A 389 -23.45 -2.64 2.19
C VAL A 389 -23.08 -1.36 1.43
N ALA A 390 -22.64 -0.31 2.13
CA ALA A 390 -22.23 0.94 1.49
C ALA A 390 -21.01 0.73 0.58
N MET A 391 -20.03 -0.04 1.04
CA MET A 391 -18.84 -0.37 0.25
C MET A 391 -19.20 -1.15 -1.01
N LEU A 392 -19.98 -2.23 -0.89
CA LEU A 392 -20.40 -3.06 -2.03
C LEU A 392 -21.24 -2.26 -3.02
N ALA A 393 -22.20 -1.45 -2.54
CA ALA A 393 -23.01 -0.60 -3.41
C ALA A 393 -22.12 0.40 -4.17
N GLY A 394 -21.17 1.04 -3.45
CA GLY A 394 -20.18 1.93 -4.07
C GLY A 394 -19.37 1.22 -5.16
N MET A 395 -18.84 0.03 -4.87
CA MET A 395 -18.08 -0.78 -5.83
C MET A 395 -18.92 -1.19 -7.05
N ILE A 396 -20.08 -1.83 -6.81
CA ILE A 396 -20.92 -2.38 -7.89
C ILE A 396 -21.38 -1.28 -8.84
N VAL A 397 -21.90 -0.17 -8.29
CA VAL A 397 -22.42 0.92 -9.12
C VAL A 397 -21.29 1.65 -9.85
N SER A 398 -20.19 1.95 -9.15
CA SER A 398 -19.10 2.70 -9.79
C SER A 398 -18.36 1.87 -10.83
N ILE A 399 -18.07 0.60 -10.58
CA ILE A 399 -17.44 -0.30 -11.56
C ILE A 399 -18.39 -0.52 -12.74
N GLY A 400 -19.65 -0.87 -12.48
CA GLY A 400 -20.62 -1.18 -13.51
C GLY A 400 -20.90 -0.01 -14.46
N LEU A 401 -20.78 1.24 -13.99
CA LEU A 401 -21.08 2.41 -14.80
C LEU A 401 -19.85 3.15 -15.31
N PHE A 402 -18.73 3.21 -14.58
CA PHE A 402 -17.63 4.14 -14.82
C PHE A 402 -16.26 3.48 -15.04
N ALA A 403 -16.12 2.15 -14.89
CA ALA A 403 -14.84 1.50 -15.15
C ALA A 403 -14.41 1.66 -16.60
N ASN A 404 -13.12 1.94 -16.80
CA ASN A 404 -12.53 2.08 -18.14
C ASN A 404 -11.24 1.25 -18.22
N GLN A 405 -11.43 -0.06 -18.40
CA GLN A 405 -10.34 -1.03 -18.51
C GLN A 405 -10.38 -1.78 -19.82
N SER A 406 -9.26 -2.34 -20.23
CA SER A 406 -9.13 -3.12 -21.48
C SER A 406 -10.14 -4.28 -21.60
N ARG A 407 -10.54 -4.89 -20.47
CA ARG A 407 -11.47 -6.02 -20.46
C ARG A 407 -12.93 -5.61 -20.23
N TYR A 408 -13.17 -4.44 -19.71
CA TYR A 408 -14.51 -3.93 -19.44
C TYR A 408 -14.53 -2.41 -19.44
N VAL A 409 -15.34 -1.85 -20.32
CA VAL A 409 -15.64 -0.41 -20.38
C VAL A 409 -17.09 -0.24 -19.97
N GLY A 410 -17.33 0.56 -18.93
CA GLY A 410 -18.67 0.87 -18.45
C GLY A 410 -19.42 1.77 -19.44
N PRO A 411 -20.77 1.80 -19.40
CA PRO A 411 -21.58 2.56 -20.35
C PRO A 411 -21.30 4.07 -20.34
N VAL A 412 -20.81 4.62 -19.22
CA VAL A 412 -20.50 6.06 -19.14
C VAL A 412 -19.23 6.42 -19.91
N PRO A 413 -18.06 5.80 -19.69
CA PRO A 413 -16.88 6.09 -20.50
C PRO A 413 -17.04 5.63 -21.97
N GLU A 414 -17.86 4.61 -22.25
CA GLU A 414 -18.20 4.24 -23.64
C GLU A 414 -18.93 5.36 -24.37
N ALA A 415 -19.95 5.95 -23.72
CA ALA A 415 -20.75 7.05 -24.28
C ALA A 415 -20.01 8.39 -24.24
N VAL A 416 -19.11 8.59 -23.28
CA VAL A 416 -18.44 9.86 -22.98
C VAL A 416 -16.94 9.60 -22.74
N PRO A 417 -16.14 9.31 -23.80
CA PRO A 417 -14.74 8.88 -23.66
C PRO A 417 -13.82 9.85 -22.91
N TRP A 418 -14.16 11.15 -22.92
CA TRP A 418 -13.36 12.15 -22.21
C TRP A 418 -13.44 12.08 -20.68
N ILE A 419 -14.36 11.27 -20.13
CA ILE A 419 -14.48 11.10 -18.67
C ILE A 419 -13.37 10.19 -18.09
N GLY A 420 -12.67 9.44 -18.94
CA GLY A 420 -11.60 8.53 -18.53
C GLY A 420 -12.11 7.45 -17.57
N ASP A 421 -11.42 7.31 -16.43
CA ASP A 421 -11.85 6.45 -15.32
C ASP A 421 -11.97 7.28 -14.04
N ILE A 422 -13.19 7.49 -13.55
CA ILE A 422 -13.50 8.19 -12.30
C ILE A 422 -14.16 7.28 -11.28
N THR A 423 -14.05 5.98 -11.48
CA THR A 423 -14.70 4.94 -10.65
C THR A 423 -14.43 5.13 -9.16
N PHE A 424 -13.20 5.48 -8.77
CA PHE A 424 -12.84 5.66 -7.37
C PHE A 424 -13.58 6.83 -6.71
N LEU A 425 -13.77 7.95 -7.44
CA LEU A 425 -14.49 9.13 -6.92
C LEU A 425 -15.98 8.83 -6.74
N VAL A 426 -16.57 8.22 -7.75
CA VAL A 426 -18.00 7.85 -7.72
C VAL A 426 -18.25 6.81 -6.62
N GLY A 427 -17.40 5.78 -6.55
CA GLY A 427 -17.49 4.75 -5.54
C GLY A 427 -17.29 5.29 -4.11
N PHE A 428 -16.33 6.19 -3.92
CA PHE A 428 -16.15 6.92 -2.66
C PHE A 428 -17.42 7.71 -2.27
N ALA A 429 -17.96 8.50 -3.19
CA ALA A 429 -19.13 9.34 -2.93
C ALA A 429 -20.38 8.51 -2.58
N ILE A 430 -20.68 7.47 -3.35
CA ILE A 430 -21.81 6.57 -3.11
C ILE A 430 -21.67 5.90 -1.74
N ALA A 431 -20.50 5.31 -1.45
CA ALA A 431 -20.27 4.62 -0.20
C ALA A 431 -20.35 5.58 1.01
N ALA A 432 -19.78 6.78 0.87
CA ALA A 432 -19.83 7.82 1.89
C ALA A 432 -21.28 8.26 2.21
N VAL A 433 -22.08 8.52 1.18
CA VAL A 433 -23.48 8.94 1.33
C VAL A 433 -24.30 7.82 1.96
N ILE A 434 -24.25 6.61 1.42
CA ILE A 434 -25.01 5.47 1.97
C ILE A 434 -24.61 5.25 3.43
N TYR A 435 -23.30 5.24 3.72
CA TYR A 435 -22.85 5.07 5.09
C TYR A 435 -23.30 6.21 6.01
N ALA A 436 -23.27 7.47 5.56
CA ALA A 436 -23.67 8.62 6.37
C ALA A 436 -25.15 8.56 6.79
N VAL A 437 -26.04 8.19 5.87
CA VAL A 437 -27.51 8.19 6.12
C VAL A 437 -28.01 6.90 6.78
N TRP A 438 -27.25 5.81 6.73
CA TRP A 438 -27.67 4.54 7.31
C TRP A 438 -27.70 4.61 8.84
N PRO A 439 -28.76 4.09 9.51
CA PRO A 439 -28.79 4.02 10.96
C PRO A 439 -27.62 3.23 11.53
N LYS A 440 -26.90 3.79 12.51
CA LYS A 440 -25.76 3.13 13.13
C LYS A 440 -26.18 2.33 14.36
N PRO A 441 -25.60 1.14 14.57
CA PRO A 441 -25.82 0.41 15.80
C PRO A 441 -25.30 1.24 16.99
N ALA A 442 -26.02 1.14 18.11
CA ALA A 442 -25.53 1.72 19.36
C ALA A 442 -24.17 1.09 19.71
N MET A 443 -23.25 1.91 20.20
CA MET A 443 -21.99 1.38 20.71
C MET A 443 -22.27 0.57 21.98
N PRO A 444 -21.62 -0.58 22.20
CA PRO A 444 -21.68 -1.28 23.45
C PRO A 444 -21.32 -0.28 24.57
N SER A 445 -22.25 -0.01 25.48
CA SER A 445 -21.98 0.78 26.68
C SER A 445 -20.84 0.07 27.44
N GLY A 446 -19.77 0.79 27.76
CA GLY A 446 -18.53 0.26 28.36
C GLY A 446 -18.69 -0.28 29.79
N HIS A 447 -19.67 -1.16 30.02
CA HIS A 447 -19.92 -1.91 31.25
C HIS A 447 -19.64 -3.40 31.04
N GLY A 448 -18.60 -3.74 30.29
CA GLY A 448 -17.96 -5.04 30.44
C GLY A 448 -17.20 -5.00 31.77
N LYS A 449 -17.71 -5.65 32.80
CA LYS A 449 -16.93 -5.99 34.01
C LYS A 449 -15.57 -6.55 33.54
N PRO A 450 -14.44 -6.14 34.14
CA PRO A 450 -13.19 -6.86 33.94
C PRO A 450 -13.50 -8.33 34.21
N GLY A 451 -13.29 -9.19 33.21
CA GLY A 451 -13.47 -10.62 33.39
C GLY A 451 -12.63 -11.07 34.57
N THR A 452 -13.29 -11.60 35.56
CA THR A 452 -12.71 -12.24 36.77
C THR A 452 -12.05 -13.59 36.48
N ASP A 453 -11.61 -13.80 35.23
CA ASP A 453 -10.90 -15.01 34.79
C ASP A 453 -9.43 -14.77 34.43
N ALA A 454 -8.78 -13.81 35.07
CA ALA A 454 -7.32 -13.82 35.18
C ALA A 454 -6.95 -14.56 36.45
N THR A 455 -6.98 -15.87 36.42
CA THR A 455 -6.31 -16.70 37.45
C THR A 455 -4.81 -16.34 37.40
N PRO A 456 -4.21 -15.85 38.48
CA PRO A 456 -2.80 -15.51 38.50
C PRO A 456 -1.98 -16.79 38.48
N ALA A 457 -1.48 -17.21 37.35
CA ALA A 457 -0.46 -18.26 37.22
C ALA A 457 0.90 -17.86 37.85
N ALA A 458 0.93 -16.83 38.69
CA ALA A 458 2.14 -16.30 39.31
C ALA A 458 2.25 -16.63 40.81
N GLN A 459 1.29 -17.33 41.42
CA GLN A 459 1.37 -17.68 42.85
C GLN A 459 1.73 -19.13 43.16
N GLN A 460 1.87 -20.00 42.15
CA GLN A 460 2.25 -21.42 42.39
C GLN A 460 3.77 -21.70 42.29
N ALA A 461 4.61 -20.70 42.07
CA ALA A 461 6.07 -20.90 41.99
C ALA A 461 6.84 -20.50 43.26
N GLN A 462 6.18 -20.21 44.39
CA GLN A 462 6.84 -19.81 45.63
C GLN A 462 6.58 -20.76 46.83
N GLU A 463 5.89 -21.87 46.64
CA GLU A 463 5.66 -22.84 47.75
C GLU A 463 6.34 -24.22 47.56
N THR A 464 7.33 -24.31 46.66
CA THR A 464 8.16 -25.54 46.59
C THR A 464 9.62 -25.15 46.43
N THR A 465 10.22 -24.72 47.53
CA THR A 465 11.63 -24.94 47.92
C THR A 465 11.71 -25.06 49.41
#